data_c329f95e6fff7bf752726ade538722d1
#
_entry.id   c329f95e6fff7bf752726ade538722d1
#
_cell.length_a   1.000
_cell.length_b   1.000
_cell.length_c   1.000
_cell.angle_alpha   90.00
_cell.angle_beta   90.00
_cell.angle_gamma   90.00
#
_symmetry.space_group_name_H-M   'P 1'
#
loop_
_entity.id
_entity.type
_entity.pdbx_description
1 polymer ?
#
loop_
_entity_poly.entity_id
_entity_poly.type
_entity_poly.pdbx_seq_one_letter_code
_entity_poly.pdbx_strand_id
1 'polypeptide(L)'
;MVSSDTTHSSDTPTQEPVSAPGRCELPLDGRGDTEAVSGSNTFISWGARSDVGLVRDHNEDSFLLRTPLFAICDGMGGHAAGEVASSIAVKVIAEQAPSTADDVRLGAAIEAANQEVIDAPAKGVGKPGMGSTASAVLIEGNQMAVAHVGDSRIYLLHHGTLVRITHDHSYVEELIDSGQITADEARTHPSRSVVTRALGSDPDMYADHFSLEVSDGDRIILCSDGLSGMVPDDEIESIAVSNVTPQKAADNLVSAALTYGGSDNITVIVIDVLDDGIADQTRRHLTRGVIATFISFLALFAATIAVFFLFVSSEWYLGINGTTVGVYRGIPTTIAGINMSSLVETTSIEIKDLPDAVQDSLADGIRVKDEDEAHSTVEDYRKQIDDANNRAVKKKEDAQSSGTPTTETTTSTTNSGGE
;
A
#
# COMPACT_ATOMS: atom_id res chain seq x y z
N MET A 1 -12.78 -65.98 -4.37
CA MET A 1 -12.68 -65.11 -3.17
C MET A 1 -11.68 -64.03 -3.52
N VAL A 2 -12.18 -62.89 -3.95
CA VAL A 2 -11.37 -61.71 -4.36
C VAL A 2 -11.66 -60.64 -3.31
N SER A 3 -10.64 -60.25 -2.59
CA SER A 3 -10.71 -59.15 -1.60
C SER A 3 -10.31 -57.87 -2.30
N SER A 4 -11.20 -56.90 -2.32
CA SER A 4 -10.99 -55.56 -2.85
C SER A 4 -10.53 -54.62 -1.71
N ASP A 5 -9.28 -54.20 -1.71
CA ASP A 5 -8.77 -53.15 -0.88
C ASP A 5 -8.92 -51.81 -1.63
N THR A 6 -9.78 -50.96 -1.07
CA THR A 6 -9.98 -49.55 -1.53
C THR A 6 -9.17 -48.63 -0.66
N THR A 7 -8.00 -48.23 -1.18
CA THR A 7 -7.19 -47.13 -0.59
C THR A 7 -7.73 -45.78 -1.06
N HIS A 8 -8.32 -45.01 -0.15
CA HIS A 8 -8.61 -43.59 -0.32
C HIS A 8 -7.28 -42.81 -0.39
N SER A 9 -6.98 -42.35 -1.58
CA SER A 9 -5.94 -41.34 -1.80
C SER A 9 -6.59 -39.97 -1.58
N SER A 10 -6.09 -39.24 -0.58
CA SER A 10 -6.38 -37.84 -0.34
C SER A 10 -5.59 -36.99 -1.33
N ASP A 11 -6.21 -36.60 -2.42
CA ASP A 11 -5.66 -35.60 -3.34
C ASP A 11 -5.71 -34.21 -2.68
N THR A 12 -4.60 -33.81 -2.11
CA THR A 12 -4.30 -32.40 -1.85
C THR A 12 -3.85 -31.80 -3.18
N PRO A 13 -4.46 -30.72 -3.68
CA PRO A 13 -3.96 -30.07 -4.89
C PRO A 13 -2.58 -29.48 -4.60
N THR A 14 -1.57 -30.09 -5.18
CA THR A 14 -0.21 -29.55 -5.24
C THR A 14 -0.30 -28.26 -6.06
N GLN A 15 -0.15 -27.12 -5.41
CA GLN A 15 0.10 -25.86 -6.11
C GLN A 15 1.40 -26.05 -6.89
N GLU A 16 1.30 -26.04 -8.20
CA GLU A 16 2.46 -25.92 -9.08
C GLU A 16 3.19 -24.61 -8.70
N PRO A 17 4.53 -24.64 -8.56
CA PRO A 17 5.29 -23.43 -8.34
C PRO A 17 5.05 -22.50 -9.53
N VAL A 18 4.61 -21.26 -9.22
CA VAL A 18 4.54 -20.18 -10.21
C VAL A 18 5.89 -20.12 -10.89
N SER A 19 5.93 -20.54 -12.17
CA SER A 19 7.15 -20.56 -12.95
C SER A 19 7.73 -19.15 -12.98
N ALA A 20 9.01 -19.01 -12.68
CA ALA A 20 9.76 -17.79 -12.90
C ALA A 20 9.47 -17.28 -14.33
N PRO A 21 9.38 -15.95 -14.55
CA PRO A 21 9.07 -15.39 -15.85
C PRO A 21 10.01 -15.99 -16.90
N GLY A 22 9.42 -16.70 -17.87
CA GLY A 22 10.18 -17.40 -18.90
C GLY A 22 10.97 -16.40 -19.74
N ARG A 23 12.25 -16.63 -19.89
CA ARG A 23 13.08 -15.98 -20.90
C ARG A 23 12.56 -16.46 -22.26
N CYS A 24 11.96 -15.58 -23.02
CA CYS A 24 11.82 -15.78 -24.45
C CYS A 24 12.98 -15.05 -25.11
N GLU A 25 14.10 -15.72 -25.31
CA GLU A 25 15.19 -15.29 -26.15
C GLU A 25 14.92 -15.87 -27.55
N LEU A 26 14.91 -15.01 -28.57
CA LEU A 26 14.83 -15.50 -29.94
C LEU A 26 16.06 -16.37 -30.26
N PRO A 27 15.91 -17.48 -30.98
CA PRO A 27 17.05 -18.24 -31.48
C PRO A 27 17.90 -17.36 -32.39
N LEU A 28 19.20 -17.40 -32.18
CA LEU A 28 20.22 -16.63 -32.91
C LEU A 28 20.34 -17.02 -34.39
N ASP A 29 19.54 -17.95 -34.91
CA ASP A 29 19.72 -18.53 -36.23
C ASP A 29 18.77 -18.01 -37.32
N GLY A 30 18.05 -16.88 -37.05
CA GLY A 30 17.35 -16.07 -38.05
C GLY A 30 16.49 -16.82 -39.08
N ARG A 31 16.06 -18.04 -38.78
CA ARG A 31 15.34 -18.91 -39.75
C ARG A 31 13.84 -19.03 -39.46
N GLY A 32 13.30 -18.19 -38.58
CA GLY A 32 11.85 -18.11 -38.41
C GLY A 32 11.28 -17.01 -39.28
N ASP A 33 10.53 -17.37 -40.30
CA ASP A 33 9.89 -16.43 -41.22
C ASP A 33 8.92 -15.48 -40.47
N THR A 34 8.33 -15.93 -39.35
CA THR A 34 7.43 -15.16 -38.50
C THR A 34 7.37 -15.77 -37.11
N GLU A 35 7.52 -14.93 -36.08
CA GLU A 35 7.38 -15.34 -34.70
C GLU A 35 6.29 -14.51 -34.00
N ALA A 36 5.41 -15.17 -33.23
CA ALA A 36 4.36 -14.54 -32.45
C ALA A 36 4.35 -15.11 -31.03
N VAL A 37 4.44 -14.24 -30.01
CA VAL A 37 4.50 -14.63 -28.60
C VAL A 37 3.62 -13.71 -27.79
N SER A 38 2.82 -14.27 -26.88
CA SER A 38 1.98 -13.50 -25.99
C SER A 38 2.01 -14.05 -24.57
N GLY A 39 1.65 -13.19 -23.60
CA GLY A 39 1.55 -13.56 -22.21
C GLY A 39 0.77 -12.53 -21.41
N SER A 40 0.53 -12.83 -20.15
CA SER A 40 -0.10 -11.91 -19.22
C SER A 40 0.24 -12.24 -17.78
N ASN A 41 0.15 -11.23 -16.91
CA ASN A 41 0.14 -11.39 -15.47
C ASN A 41 -1.00 -10.52 -14.87
N THR A 42 -1.01 -10.29 -13.58
CA THR A 42 -2.05 -9.50 -12.91
C THR A 42 -2.04 -8.03 -13.33
N PHE A 43 -0.88 -7.49 -13.72
CA PHE A 43 -0.68 -6.05 -13.96
C PHE A 43 -0.68 -5.69 -15.43
N ILE A 44 -0.13 -6.56 -16.29
CA ILE A 44 0.03 -6.29 -17.72
C ILE A 44 -0.28 -7.53 -18.56
N SER A 45 -0.72 -7.29 -19.79
CA SER A 45 -0.87 -8.29 -20.84
C SER A 45 -0.08 -7.84 -22.06
N TRP A 46 0.58 -8.75 -22.76
CA TRP A 46 1.40 -8.39 -23.91
C TRP A 46 1.26 -9.38 -25.06
N GLY A 47 1.58 -8.89 -26.25
CA GLY A 47 1.71 -9.70 -27.45
C GLY A 47 2.78 -9.08 -28.34
N ALA A 48 3.53 -9.94 -28.99
CA ALA A 48 4.57 -9.53 -29.92
C ALA A 48 4.49 -10.32 -31.22
N ARG A 49 4.91 -9.68 -32.30
CA ARG A 49 5.13 -10.32 -33.59
C ARG A 49 6.35 -9.73 -34.25
N SER A 50 7.22 -10.61 -34.79
CA SER A 50 8.34 -10.27 -35.63
C SER A 50 8.19 -11.00 -36.95
N ASP A 51 8.48 -10.32 -38.06
CA ASP A 51 8.35 -10.83 -39.44
C ASP A 51 9.54 -10.33 -40.29
N VAL A 52 10.09 -11.20 -41.12
CA VAL A 52 11.22 -10.85 -41.97
C VAL A 52 10.87 -9.82 -43.05
N GLY A 53 9.57 -9.62 -43.30
CA GLY A 53 9.07 -8.79 -44.39
C GLY A 53 9.05 -9.52 -45.73
N LEU A 54 8.87 -8.76 -46.82
CA LEU A 54 8.73 -9.31 -48.17
C LEU A 54 9.99 -9.16 -49.05
N VAL A 55 10.99 -8.40 -48.57
CA VAL A 55 12.16 -8.01 -49.35
C VAL A 55 13.48 -8.50 -48.76
N ARG A 56 13.55 -8.56 -47.43
CA ARG A 56 14.75 -9.02 -46.71
C ARG A 56 14.88 -10.54 -46.75
N ASP A 57 16.10 -11.06 -46.80
CA ASP A 57 16.40 -12.50 -46.78
C ASP A 57 16.49 -13.03 -45.33
N HIS A 58 16.81 -12.18 -44.37
CA HIS A 58 16.99 -12.50 -42.94
C HIS A 58 16.35 -11.48 -42.06
N ASN A 59 15.99 -11.91 -40.87
CA ASN A 59 15.49 -11.00 -39.81
C ASN A 59 16.67 -10.55 -38.94
N GLU A 60 17.01 -9.26 -39.00
CA GLU A 60 18.07 -8.64 -38.21
C GLU A 60 17.51 -8.00 -36.93
N ASP A 61 16.16 -7.94 -36.73
CA ASP A 61 15.50 -7.52 -35.50
C ASP A 61 15.65 -8.57 -34.41
N SER A 62 15.80 -8.12 -33.19
CA SER A 62 15.69 -8.92 -31.97
C SER A 62 14.78 -8.27 -30.96
N PHE A 63 14.06 -9.06 -30.16
CA PHE A 63 13.20 -8.51 -29.12
C PHE A 63 13.29 -9.30 -27.81
N LEU A 64 12.91 -8.63 -26.70
CA LEU A 64 12.90 -9.19 -25.36
C LEU A 64 11.50 -9.09 -24.75
N LEU A 65 10.97 -10.21 -24.27
CA LEU A 65 9.73 -10.30 -23.51
C LEU A 65 10.03 -10.94 -22.14
N ARG A 66 10.55 -10.15 -21.21
CA ARG A 66 10.89 -10.59 -19.87
C ARG A 66 10.23 -9.68 -18.84
N THR A 67 8.96 -9.91 -18.56
CA THR A 67 8.21 -9.09 -17.60
C THR A 67 8.98 -8.85 -16.31
N PRO A 68 9.13 -7.58 -15.84
CA PRO A 68 8.48 -6.38 -16.36
C PRO A 68 9.23 -5.62 -17.45
N LEU A 69 10.28 -6.17 -18.03
CA LEU A 69 11.17 -5.60 -19.04
C LEU A 69 10.79 -6.08 -20.45
N PHE A 70 10.69 -5.12 -21.37
CA PHE A 70 10.46 -5.35 -22.81
C PHE A 70 11.44 -4.50 -23.62
N ALA A 71 11.96 -5.03 -24.71
CA ALA A 71 12.87 -4.29 -25.58
C ALA A 71 12.76 -4.76 -27.03
N ILE A 72 13.07 -3.84 -27.95
CA ILE A 72 13.29 -4.10 -29.37
C ILE A 72 14.66 -3.55 -29.73
N CYS A 73 15.39 -4.30 -30.54
CA CYS A 73 16.67 -3.96 -31.11
C CYS A 73 16.65 -4.29 -32.61
N ASP A 74 16.75 -3.26 -33.47
CA ASP A 74 16.81 -3.39 -34.91
C ASP A 74 18.28 -3.39 -35.31
N GLY A 75 18.69 -4.50 -35.92
CA GLY A 75 20.09 -4.75 -36.28
C GLY A 75 20.47 -4.15 -37.61
N MET A 76 21.59 -3.46 -37.66
CA MET A 76 22.15 -2.90 -38.90
C MET A 76 23.57 -3.36 -39.15
N GLY A 77 23.86 -3.65 -40.41
CA GLY A 77 25.21 -4.06 -40.85
C GLY A 77 25.18 -5.06 -41.99
N GLY A 78 26.02 -4.90 -42.96
CA GLY A 78 26.05 -5.77 -44.12
C GLY A 78 26.39 -7.25 -43.79
N HIS A 79 25.78 -8.22 -44.51
CA HIS A 79 26.12 -9.66 -44.46
C HIS A 79 25.86 -10.32 -43.09
N ALA A 80 24.62 -10.26 -42.58
CA ALA A 80 24.17 -10.92 -41.36
C ALA A 80 24.91 -10.46 -40.09
N ALA A 81 25.46 -9.24 -40.09
CA ALA A 81 26.11 -8.70 -38.90
C ALA A 81 25.14 -7.91 -38.01
N GLY A 82 24.04 -7.39 -38.56
CA GLY A 82 22.97 -6.73 -37.82
C GLY A 82 22.27 -7.67 -36.83
N GLU A 83 21.95 -8.91 -37.28
CA GLU A 83 21.38 -9.95 -36.41
C GLU A 83 22.25 -10.23 -35.17
N VAL A 84 23.58 -10.25 -35.34
CA VAL A 84 24.50 -10.46 -34.23
C VAL A 84 24.49 -9.27 -33.27
N ALA A 85 24.46 -8.03 -33.80
CA ALA A 85 24.47 -6.83 -32.99
C ALA A 85 23.17 -6.71 -32.16
N SER A 86 22.00 -6.88 -32.77
CA SER A 86 20.72 -6.84 -32.11
C SER A 86 20.57 -7.92 -31.05
N SER A 87 21.06 -9.13 -31.32
CA SER A 87 21.07 -10.24 -30.37
C SER A 87 21.97 -9.99 -29.17
N ILE A 88 23.18 -9.44 -29.37
CA ILE A 88 24.05 -9.00 -28.27
C ILE A 88 23.35 -7.93 -27.44
N ALA A 89 22.72 -6.93 -28.07
CA ALA A 89 22.05 -5.84 -27.39
C ALA A 89 20.92 -6.35 -26.49
N VAL A 90 20.02 -7.17 -27.01
CA VAL A 90 18.91 -7.77 -26.24
C VAL A 90 19.44 -8.58 -25.05
N LYS A 91 20.49 -9.37 -25.26
CA LYS A 91 21.09 -10.19 -24.20
C LYS A 91 21.66 -9.34 -23.08
N VAL A 92 22.45 -8.33 -23.39
CA VAL A 92 23.09 -7.46 -22.39
C VAL A 92 22.03 -6.66 -21.64
N ILE A 93 21.03 -6.11 -22.33
CA ILE A 93 19.90 -5.42 -21.71
C ILE A 93 19.17 -6.38 -20.75
N ALA A 94 18.91 -7.62 -21.15
CA ALA A 94 18.25 -8.61 -20.29
C ALA A 94 19.07 -8.94 -19.02
N GLU A 95 20.39 -8.92 -19.10
CA GLU A 95 21.30 -9.26 -18.01
C GLU A 95 21.55 -8.06 -17.07
N GLN A 96 21.59 -6.84 -17.57
CA GLN A 96 22.00 -5.65 -16.82
C GLN A 96 20.88 -4.68 -16.46
N ALA A 97 19.69 -4.82 -17.04
CA ALA A 97 18.56 -3.98 -16.70
C ALA A 97 18.21 -4.09 -15.20
N PRO A 98 17.76 -2.97 -14.59
CA PRO A 98 17.34 -2.96 -13.19
C PRO A 98 16.10 -3.85 -12.96
N SER A 99 15.85 -4.19 -11.71
CA SER A 99 14.64 -4.92 -11.31
C SER A 99 13.44 -4.01 -11.02
N THR A 100 13.65 -2.70 -11.00
CA THR A 100 12.65 -1.66 -10.70
C THR A 100 12.63 -0.63 -11.82
N ALA A 101 11.57 0.17 -11.94
CA ALA A 101 11.41 1.21 -12.96
C ALA A 101 12.37 2.39 -12.71
N ASP A 102 13.65 2.18 -13.01
CA ASP A 102 14.76 3.13 -12.90
C ASP A 102 15.31 3.39 -14.30
N ASP A 103 14.97 4.53 -14.87
CA ASP A 103 15.33 4.92 -16.23
C ASP A 103 16.84 5.14 -16.39
N VAL A 104 17.52 5.69 -15.38
CA VAL A 104 18.98 5.91 -15.42
C VAL A 104 19.71 4.56 -15.52
N ARG A 105 19.30 3.58 -14.74
CA ARG A 105 19.90 2.24 -14.80
C ARG A 105 19.53 1.48 -16.07
N LEU A 106 18.32 1.71 -16.60
CA LEU A 106 17.92 1.13 -17.87
C LEU A 106 18.74 1.73 -19.02
N GLY A 107 18.99 3.06 -19.02
CA GLY A 107 19.90 3.71 -19.95
C GLY A 107 21.31 3.14 -19.87
N ALA A 108 21.84 2.99 -18.64
CA ALA A 108 23.17 2.38 -18.45
C ALA A 108 23.27 0.93 -18.98
N ALA A 109 22.16 0.15 -18.94
CA ALA A 109 22.13 -1.18 -19.54
C ALA A 109 22.25 -1.14 -21.09
N ILE A 110 21.63 -0.15 -21.75
CA ILE A 110 21.78 0.09 -23.19
C ILE A 110 23.22 0.54 -23.51
N GLU A 111 23.82 1.41 -22.71
CA GLU A 111 25.21 1.83 -22.88
C GLU A 111 26.20 0.69 -22.69
N ALA A 112 25.92 -0.23 -21.75
CA ALA A 112 26.69 -1.46 -21.60
C ALA A 112 26.53 -2.39 -22.82
N ALA A 113 25.34 -2.46 -23.41
CA ALA A 113 25.13 -3.19 -24.67
C ALA A 113 25.94 -2.59 -25.82
N ASN A 114 26.03 -1.25 -25.92
CA ASN A 114 26.87 -0.57 -26.88
C ASN A 114 28.34 -1.05 -26.79
N GLN A 115 28.88 -1.06 -25.58
CA GLN A 115 30.28 -1.49 -25.38
C GLN A 115 30.49 -2.95 -25.79
N GLU A 116 29.53 -3.85 -25.47
CA GLU A 116 29.67 -5.26 -25.84
C GLU A 116 29.56 -5.48 -27.37
N VAL A 117 28.70 -4.70 -28.07
CA VAL A 117 28.61 -4.72 -29.55
C VAL A 117 29.91 -4.25 -30.18
N ILE A 118 30.55 -3.19 -29.64
CA ILE A 118 31.86 -2.69 -30.13
C ILE A 118 32.95 -3.72 -29.92
N ASP A 119 32.96 -4.43 -28.79
CA ASP A 119 34.02 -5.36 -28.41
C ASP A 119 33.87 -6.73 -29.06
N ALA A 120 32.68 -7.11 -29.50
CA ALA A 120 32.37 -8.44 -30.03
C ALA A 120 33.23 -8.86 -31.26
N PRO A 121 33.51 -8.00 -32.25
CA PRO A 121 34.37 -8.35 -33.35
C PRO A 121 35.80 -8.74 -32.94
N ALA A 122 36.35 -8.09 -31.91
CA ALA A 122 37.66 -8.47 -31.39
C ALA A 122 37.66 -9.84 -30.70
N LYS A 123 36.49 -10.30 -30.23
CA LYS A 123 36.27 -11.65 -29.69
C LYS A 123 35.91 -12.70 -30.78
N GLY A 124 35.90 -12.30 -32.02
CA GLY A 124 35.53 -13.18 -33.19
C GLY A 124 34.03 -13.36 -33.38
N VAL A 125 33.20 -12.48 -32.81
CA VAL A 125 31.75 -12.52 -32.91
C VAL A 125 31.26 -11.34 -33.76
N GLY A 126 30.48 -11.59 -34.78
CA GLY A 126 30.02 -10.59 -35.74
C GLY A 126 31.13 -9.98 -36.58
N LYS A 127 30.96 -8.72 -36.98
CA LYS A 127 31.88 -8.00 -37.86
C LYS A 127 32.09 -6.54 -37.40
N PRO A 128 33.26 -5.94 -37.66
CA PRO A 128 33.46 -4.52 -37.42
C PRO A 128 32.44 -3.68 -38.20
N GLY A 129 31.87 -2.69 -37.54
CA GLY A 129 30.84 -1.79 -38.10
C GLY A 129 29.40 -2.34 -38.03
N MET A 130 29.17 -3.47 -37.37
CA MET A 130 27.81 -3.87 -37.01
C MET A 130 27.25 -2.92 -35.96
N GLY A 131 25.95 -2.72 -35.97
CA GLY A 131 25.26 -1.85 -35.04
C GLY A 131 23.84 -2.30 -34.80
N SER A 132 23.17 -1.65 -33.88
CA SER A 132 21.75 -1.91 -33.59
C SER A 132 21.11 -0.67 -32.97
N THR A 133 19.81 -0.50 -33.14
CA THR A 133 18.99 0.33 -32.27
C THR A 133 18.76 -0.38 -30.92
N ALA A 134 18.22 0.34 -29.96
CA ALA A 134 17.69 -0.24 -28.73
C ALA A 134 16.56 0.65 -28.17
N SER A 135 15.37 0.09 -28.04
CA SER A 135 14.23 0.74 -27.37
C SER A 135 13.71 -0.21 -26.31
N ALA A 136 13.77 0.20 -25.05
CA ALA A 136 13.41 -0.62 -23.90
C ALA A 136 12.46 0.10 -22.96
N VAL A 137 11.53 -0.68 -22.37
CA VAL A 137 10.64 -0.22 -21.31
C VAL A 137 10.65 -1.22 -20.14
N LEU A 138 10.59 -0.69 -18.91
CA LEU A 138 10.41 -1.46 -17.71
C LEU A 138 9.23 -0.89 -16.92
N ILE A 139 8.20 -1.71 -16.68
CA ILE A 139 6.92 -1.28 -16.10
C ILE A 139 6.77 -1.88 -14.70
N GLU A 140 6.64 -1.01 -13.69
CA GLU A 140 6.43 -1.41 -12.29
C GLU A 140 5.30 -0.57 -11.67
N GLY A 141 4.14 -1.20 -11.44
CA GLY A 141 2.94 -0.49 -11.01
C GLY A 141 2.53 0.58 -12.03
N ASN A 142 2.42 1.83 -11.58
CA ASN A 142 2.13 2.97 -12.43
C ASN A 142 3.37 3.69 -12.98
N GLN A 143 4.57 3.17 -12.78
CA GLN A 143 5.80 3.76 -13.29
C GLN A 143 6.33 2.96 -14.47
N MET A 144 6.70 3.65 -15.53
CA MET A 144 7.39 3.10 -16.69
C MET A 144 8.71 3.84 -16.89
N ALA A 145 9.82 3.11 -16.77
CA ALA A 145 11.12 3.58 -17.20
C ALA A 145 11.30 3.29 -18.68
N VAL A 146 11.83 4.24 -19.43
CA VAL A 146 12.11 4.17 -20.86
C VAL A 146 13.59 4.44 -21.09
N ALA A 147 14.21 3.71 -21.98
CA ALA A 147 15.54 4.02 -22.50
C ALA A 147 15.58 3.72 -24.00
N HIS A 148 16.23 4.59 -24.78
CA HIS A 148 16.13 4.59 -26.22
C HIS A 148 17.39 5.07 -26.93
N VAL A 149 17.76 4.37 -28.02
CA VAL A 149 18.76 4.76 -29.00
C VAL A 149 18.34 4.26 -30.37
N GLY A 150 18.36 5.11 -31.39
CA GLY A 150 18.06 4.75 -32.79
C GLY A 150 16.76 5.36 -33.28
N ASP A 151 16.14 4.73 -34.26
CA ASP A 151 14.88 5.13 -34.90
C ASP A 151 13.75 4.10 -34.77
N SER A 152 13.96 3.04 -33.97
CA SER A 152 12.87 2.25 -33.44
C SER A 152 12.04 3.10 -32.50
N ARG A 153 10.73 2.92 -32.47
CA ARG A 153 9.83 3.85 -31.74
C ARG A 153 9.11 3.18 -30.59
N ILE A 154 8.78 4.01 -29.59
CA ILE A 154 7.85 3.68 -28.50
C ILE A 154 6.69 4.67 -28.54
N TYR A 155 5.47 4.14 -28.56
CA TYR A 155 4.23 4.90 -28.48
C TYR A 155 3.47 4.57 -27.21
N LEU A 156 2.74 5.54 -26.69
CA LEU A 156 1.75 5.38 -25.63
C LEU A 156 0.36 5.74 -26.16
N LEU A 157 -0.56 4.79 -26.14
CA LEU A 157 -1.98 5.01 -26.38
C LEU A 157 -2.66 5.27 -25.04
N HIS A 158 -2.98 6.53 -24.77
CA HIS A 158 -3.63 6.98 -23.55
C HIS A 158 -4.99 7.59 -23.87
N HIS A 159 -6.04 7.07 -23.25
CA HIS A 159 -7.42 7.53 -23.52
C HIS A 159 -7.82 7.56 -25.00
N GLY A 160 -7.31 6.63 -25.79
CA GLY A 160 -7.64 6.51 -27.22
C GLY A 160 -6.83 7.42 -28.15
N THR A 161 -5.83 8.13 -27.62
CA THR A 161 -4.91 8.97 -28.41
C THR A 161 -3.50 8.39 -28.36
N LEU A 162 -2.90 8.18 -29.51
CA LEU A 162 -1.54 7.67 -29.66
C LEU A 162 -0.52 8.82 -29.60
N VAL A 163 0.45 8.70 -28.73
CA VAL A 163 1.56 9.64 -28.61
C VAL A 163 2.88 8.91 -28.79
N ARG A 164 3.73 9.36 -29.73
CA ARG A 164 5.10 8.92 -29.83
C ARG A 164 5.90 9.49 -28.66
N ILE A 165 6.47 8.63 -27.84
CA ILE A 165 7.22 9.04 -26.63
C ILE A 165 8.73 9.02 -26.80
N THR A 166 9.25 8.40 -27.87
CA THR A 166 10.66 8.46 -28.26
C THR A 166 10.87 9.45 -29.40
N HIS A 167 12.08 9.99 -29.46
CA HIS A 167 12.53 10.86 -30.55
C HIS A 167 13.55 10.08 -31.39
N ASP A 168 13.35 10.03 -32.71
CA ASP A 168 14.19 9.22 -33.59
C ASP A 168 15.61 9.85 -33.73
N HIS A 169 16.64 9.03 -33.55
CA HIS A 169 18.01 9.44 -33.84
C HIS A 169 18.33 9.17 -35.32
N SER A 170 17.66 9.92 -36.19
CA SER A 170 17.80 9.78 -37.65
C SER A 170 18.04 11.12 -38.33
N TYR A 171 18.69 11.08 -39.47
CA TYR A 171 18.96 12.29 -40.25
C TYR A 171 17.68 13.04 -40.67
N VAL A 172 16.63 12.31 -41.00
CA VAL A 172 15.37 12.93 -41.39
C VAL A 172 14.64 13.59 -40.22
N GLU A 173 14.77 13.07 -39.02
CA GLU A 173 14.23 13.73 -37.82
C GLU A 173 14.97 15.02 -37.50
N GLU A 174 16.28 15.09 -37.68
CA GLU A 174 17.06 16.34 -37.56
C GLU A 174 16.60 17.39 -38.59
N LEU A 175 16.22 16.97 -39.81
CA LEU A 175 15.65 17.87 -40.83
C LEU A 175 14.26 18.35 -40.44
N ILE A 176 13.43 17.51 -39.83
CA ILE A 176 12.10 17.90 -39.32
C ILE A 176 12.26 18.92 -38.20
N ASP A 177 13.12 18.66 -37.22
CA ASP A 177 13.38 19.53 -36.07
C ASP A 177 13.90 20.92 -36.50
N SER A 178 14.74 20.94 -37.53
CA SER A 178 15.23 22.20 -38.10
C SER A 178 14.24 22.91 -39.03
N GLY A 179 13.04 22.32 -39.23
CA GLY A 179 11.98 22.86 -40.08
C GLY A 179 12.30 22.82 -41.60
N GLN A 180 13.27 21.97 -42.03
CA GLN A 180 13.65 21.86 -43.44
C GLN A 180 12.69 20.99 -44.23
N ILE A 181 12.12 19.96 -43.59
CA ILE A 181 11.12 19.09 -44.19
C ILE A 181 9.98 18.83 -43.20
N THR A 182 8.83 18.41 -43.71
CA THR A 182 7.70 17.93 -42.90
C THR A 182 7.83 16.43 -42.59
N ALA A 183 7.07 15.95 -41.62
CA ALA A 183 7.02 14.52 -41.30
C ALA A 183 6.57 13.65 -42.51
N ASP A 184 5.67 14.15 -43.34
CA ASP A 184 5.21 13.46 -44.54
C ASP A 184 6.33 13.39 -45.60
N GLU A 185 7.09 14.44 -45.79
CA GLU A 185 8.24 14.47 -46.71
C GLU A 185 9.34 13.53 -46.23
N ALA A 186 9.55 13.40 -44.93
CA ALA A 186 10.54 12.47 -44.34
C ALA A 186 10.32 11.01 -44.71
N ARG A 187 9.04 10.57 -44.80
CA ARG A 187 8.68 9.18 -45.17
C ARG A 187 9.20 8.74 -46.55
N THR A 188 9.31 9.69 -47.47
CA THR A 188 9.77 9.44 -48.86
C THR A 188 11.18 9.96 -49.11
N HIS A 189 11.87 10.50 -48.11
CA HIS A 189 13.17 11.09 -48.22
C HIS A 189 14.24 10.02 -48.58
N PRO A 190 15.17 10.30 -49.51
CA PRO A 190 16.22 9.33 -49.91
C PRO A 190 17.09 8.85 -48.76
N SER A 191 17.27 9.67 -47.72
CA SER A 191 18.10 9.37 -46.55
C SER A 191 17.25 8.98 -45.31
N ARG A 192 16.01 8.50 -45.48
CA ARG A 192 15.13 8.15 -44.36
C ARG A 192 15.68 7.05 -43.43
N SER A 193 16.51 6.16 -43.97
CA SER A 193 17.12 5.05 -43.19
C SER A 193 18.53 5.41 -42.68
N VAL A 194 18.88 6.68 -42.60
CA VAL A 194 20.19 7.10 -42.05
C VAL A 194 20.03 7.39 -40.57
N VAL A 195 20.49 6.44 -39.76
CA VAL A 195 20.51 6.55 -38.29
C VAL A 195 21.72 7.37 -37.85
N THR A 196 21.55 8.37 -37.00
CA THR A 196 22.61 9.26 -36.52
C THR A 196 23.20 8.85 -35.18
N ARG A 197 22.48 8.03 -34.40
CA ARG A 197 22.93 7.44 -33.13
C ARG A 197 22.45 6.01 -33.00
N ALA A 198 23.39 5.07 -32.84
CA ALA A 198 23.10 3.62 -32.70
C ALA A 198 24.18 2.92 -31.87
N LEU A 199 23.88 1.74 -31.36
CA LEU A 199 24.86 0.88 -30.72
C LEU A 199 25.92 0.41 -31.73
N GLY A 200 27.16 0.25 -31.27
CA GLY A 200 28.26 -0.31 -32.06
C GLY A 200 29.09 0.70 -32.84
N SER A 201 28.71 2.00 -32.85
CA SER A 201 29.38 3.02 -33.66
C SER A 201 30.29 3.95 -32.85
N ASP A 202 29.88 4.36 -31.67
CA ASP A 202 30.58 5.33 -30.81
C ASP A 202 30.70 4.78 -29.38
N PRO A 203 31.92 4.65 -28.83
CA PRO A 203 32.11 4.23 -27.44
C PRO A 203 31.50 5.19 -26.42
N ASP A 204 31.40 6.47 -26.75
CA ASP A 204 30.84 7.52 -25.88
C ASP A 204 29.33 7.76 -26.13
N MET A 205 28.67 6.84 -26.87
CA MET A 205 27.23 6.89 -27.10
C MET A 205 26.46 6.86 -25.78
N TYR A 206 25.45 7.72 -25.66
CA TYR A 206 24.53 7.75 -24.53
C TYR A 206 23.09 7.41 -24.99
N ALA A 207 22.35 6.77 -24.11
CA ALA A 207 20.93 6.50 -24.32
C ALA A 207 20.07 7.66 -23.81
N ASP A 208 19.03 8.01 -24.55
CA ASP A 208 17.97 8.86 -24.02
C ASP A 208 17.16 8.02 -23.02
N HIS A 209 16.95 8.56 -21.82
CA HIS A 209 16.19 7.84 -20.79
C HIS A 209 15.32 8.80 -19.98
N PHE A 210 14.15 8.32 -19.60
CA PHE A 210 13.19 9.06 -18.79
C PHE A 210 12.16 8.11 -18.17
N SER A 211 11.45 8.61 -17.16
CA SER A 211 10.33 7.89 -16.56
C SER A 211 9.02 8.63 -16.81
N LEU A 212 7.94 7.88 -16.95
CA LEU A 212 6.58 8.42 -17.06
C LEU A 212 5.60 7.54 -16.30
N GLU A 213 4.43 8.11 -15.99
CA GLU A 213 3.34 7.38 -15.37
C GLU A 213 2.45 6.73 -16.43
N VAL A 214 2.05 5.49 -16.15
CA VAL A 214 1.08 4.73 -16.92
C VAL A 214 -0.12 4.39 -16.04
N SER A 215 -1.29 4.26 -16.66
CA SER A 215 -2.56 4.02 -15.98
C SER A 215 -3.25 2.77 -16.50
N ASP A 216 -4.17 2.23 -15.71
CA ASP A 216 -5.05 1.16 -16.16
C ASP A 216 -5.78 1.56 -17.46
N GLY A 217 -5.71 0.66 -18.45
CA GLY A 217 -6.26 0.88 -19.79
C GLY A 217 -5.29 1.52 -20.79
N ASP A 218 -4.08 1.91 -20.39
CA ASP A 218 -3.05 2.36 -21.30
C ASP A 218 -2.47 1.20 -22.12
N ARG A 219 -2.07 1.50 -23.35
CA ARG A 219 -1.39 0.58 -24.24
C ARG A 219 -0.06 1.15 -24.71
N ILE A 220 1.01 0.39 -24.54
CA ILE A 220 2.36 0.74 -24.97
C ILE A 220 2.67 -0.08 -26.22
N ILE A 221 3.26 0.56 -27.24
CA ILE A 221 3.67 -0.09 -28.49
C ILE A 221 5.14 0.20 -28.72
N LEU A 222 5.96 -0.84 -28.80
CA LEU A 222 7.34 -0.75 -29.28
C LEU A 222 7.39 -1.32 -30.69
N CYS A 223 8.11 -0.66 -31.59
CA CYS A 223 8.26 -1.17 -32.95
C CYS A 223 9.61 -0.79 -33.57
N SER A 224 10.11 -1.63 -34.50
CA SER A 224 11.19 -1.28 -35.40
C SER A 224 10.70 -0.33 -36.51
N ASP A 225 11.65 0.22 -37.29
CA ASP A 225 11.36 1.15 -38.40
C ASP A 225 10.55 0.50 -39.51
N GLY A 226 10.57 -0.84 -39.61
CA GLY A 226 9.74 -1.61 -40.54
C GLY A 226 8.23 -1.43 -40.34
N LEU A 227 7.79 -1.02 -39.13
CA LEU A 227 6.41 -0.58 -38.96
C LEU A 227 6.29 0.93 -39.20
N SER A 228 7.00 1.75 -38.43
CA SER A 228 6.82 3.21 -38.42
C SER A 228 7.24 3.91 -39.71
N GLY A 229 8.16 3.32 -40.43
CA GLY A 229 8.57 3.80 -41.75
C GLY A 229 7.56 3.51 -42.89
N MET A 230 6.66 2.54 -42.68
CA MET A 230 5.67 2.12 -43.69
C MET A 230 4.26 2.57 -43.35
N VAL A 231 3.80 2.35 -42.10
CA VAL A 231 2.44 2.61 -41.66
C VAL A 231 2.38 4.03 -41.04
N PRO A 232 1.44 4.90 -41.45
CA PRO A 232 1.21 6.20 -40.85
C PRO A 232 0.75 6.08 -39.40
N ASP A 233 1.11 7.09 -38.57
CA ASP A 233 0.81 7.08 -37.13
C ASP A 233 -0.70 7.06 -36.83
N ASP A 234 -1.52 7.71 -37.67
CA ASP A 234 -2.99 7.69 -37.56
C ASP A 234 -3.58 6.29 -37.85
N GLU A 235 -2.96 5.51 -38.73
CA GLU A 235 -3.36 4.14 -38.98
C GLU A 235 -2.85 3.20 -37.87
N ILE A 236 -1.65 3.42 -37.33
CA ILE A 236 -1.15 2.72 -36.14
C ILE A 236 -2.12 2.95 -34.96
N GLU A 237 -2.57 4.19 -34.75
CA GLU A 237 -3.58 4.55 -33.73
C GLU A 237 -4.89 3.79 -33.98
N SER A 238 -5.42 3.85 -35.17
CA SER A 238 -6.67 3.18 -35.53
C SER A 238 -6.62 1.66 -35.26
N ILE A 239 -5.53 1.01 -35.65
CA ILE A 239 -5.31 -0.40 -35.39
C ILE A 239 -5.18 -0.67 -33.90
N ALA A 240 -4.41 0.14 -33.19
CA ALA A 240 -4.18 -0.01 -31.77
C ALA A 240 -5.48 0.14 -30.95
N VAL A 241 -6.33 1.09 -31.31
CA VAL A 241 -7.64 1.33 -30.62
C VAL A 241 -8.64 0.21 -30.94
N SER A 242 -8.68 -0.29 -32.17
CA SER A 242 -9.72 -1.23 -32.60
C SER A 242 -9.52 -2.68 -32.14
N ASN A 243 -8.32 -3.03 -31.67
CA ASN A 243 -7.98 -4.40 -31.27
C ASN A 243 -8.02 -4.61 -29.76
N VAL A 244 -8.83 -5.58 -29.32
CA VAL A 244 -9.08 -5.85 -27.89
C VAL A 244 -7.88 -6.47 -27.18
N THR A 245 -7.07 -7.28 -27.88
CA THR A 245 -5.94 -7.98 -27.28
C THR A 245 -4.61 -7.49 -27.85
N PRO A 246 -3.53 -7.42 -27.02
CA PRO A 246 -2.21 -7.01 -27.47
C PRO A 246 -1.70 -7.83 -28.65
N GLN A 247 -1.87 -9.16 -28.61
CA GLN A 247 -1.42 -10.04 -29.71
C GLN A 247 -2.12 -9.71 -31.02
N LYS A 248 -3.43 -9.47 -30.98
CA LYS A 248 -4.18 -9.14 -32.20
C LYS A 248 -3.80 -7.78 -32.75
N ALA A 249 -3.48 -6.82 -31.87
CA ALA A 249 -2.96 -5.52 -32.28
C ALA A 249 -1.57 -5.68 -32.96
N ALA A 250 -0.65 -6.43 -32.36
CA ALA A 250 0.65 -6.72 -32.96
C ALA A 250 0.53 -7.40 -34.32
N ASP A 251 -0.33 -8.45 -34.44
CA ASP A 251 -0.57 -9.16 -35.69
C ASP A 251 -1.12 -8.24 -36.79
N ASN A 252 -2.06 -7.36 -36.45
CA ASN A 252 -2.67 -6.45 -37.41
C ASN A 252 -1.72 -5.31 -37.82
N LEU A 253 -0.89 -4.81 -36.91
CA LEU A 253 0.14 -3.82 -37.19
C LEU A 253 1.20 -4.39 -38.18
N VAL A 254 1.71 -5.57 -37.92
CA VAL A 254 2.66 -6.26 -38.86
C VAL A 254 1.98 -6.52 -40.18
N SER A 255 0.72 -6.97 -40.19
CA SER A 255 -0.03 -7.20 -41.42
C SER A 255 -0.25 -5.94 -42.25
N ALA A 256 -0.48 -4.78 -41.59
CA ALA A 256 -0.56 -3.48 -42.26
C ALA A 256 0.78 -3.14 -42.91
N ALA A 257 1.91 -3.25 -42.20
CA ALA A 257 3.23 -2.98 -42.77
C ALA A 257 3.55 -3.89 -43.98
N LEU A 258 3.19 -5.16 -43.91
CA LEU A 258 3.31 -6.09 -45.07
C LEU A 258 2.47 -5.65 -46.26
N THR A 259 1.27 -5.09 -46.01
CA THR A 259 0.38 -4.55 -47.04
C THR A 259 0.97 -3.29 -47.69
N TYR A 260 1.70 -2.48 -46.96
CA TYR A 260 2.45 -1.33 -47.46
C TYR A 260 3.78 -1.72 -48.19
N GLY A 261 4.06 -2.99 -48.33
CA GLY A 261 5.17 -3.49 -49.12
C GLY A 261 6.21 -4.28 -48.36
N GLY A 262 6.20 -4.30 -47.02
CA GLY A 262 7.07 -5.10 -46.18
C GLY A 262 8.55 -5.04 -46.58
N SER A 263 9.08 -3.84 -46.82
CA SER A 263 10.43 -3.65 -47.37
C SER A 263 11.56 -3.89 -46.38
N ASP A 264 11.23 -4.02 -45.10
CA ASP A 264 12.16 -4.27 -44.00
C ASP A 264 11.65 -5.35 -43.04
N ASN A 265 12.48 -5.74 -42.10
CA ASN A 265 12.07 -6.53 -40.93
C ASN A 265 11.06 -5.73 -40.10
N ILE A 266 10.03 -6.37 -39.60
CA ILE A 266 8.92 -5.71 -38.88
C ILE A 266 8.75 -6.40 -37.56
N THR A 267 9.11 -5.70 -36.47
CA THR A 267 8.94 -6.20 -35.12
C THR A 267 8.07 -5.26 -34.32
N VAL A 268 7.06 -5.81 -33.64
CA VAL A 268 6.09 -5.06 -32.83
C VAL A 268 5.85 -5.78 -31.53
N ILE A 269 5.92 -5.04 -30.42
CA ILE A 269 5.47 -5.46 -29.10
C ILE A 269 4.33 -4.53 -28.67
N VAL A 270 3.22 -5.10 -28.24
CA VAL A 270 2.09 -4.37 -27.66
C VAL A 270 1.88 -4.83 -26.24
N ILE A 271 1.76 -3.86 -25.31
CA ILE A 271 1.60 -4.12 -23.87
C ILE A 271 0.40 -3.33 -23.39
N ASP A 272 -0.57 -4.01 -22.76
CA ASP A 272 -1.71 -3.39 -22.10
C ASP A 272 -1.48 -3.35 -20.59
N VAL A 273 -1.68 -2.19 -19.97
CA VAL A 273 -1.70 -2.03 -18.52
C VAL A 273 -3.10 -2.42 -18.03
N LEU A 274 -3.19 -3.47 -17.20
CA LEU A 274 -4.44 -4.02 -16.66
C LEU A 274 -4.73 -3.52 -15.25
N ASP A 275 -3.69 -3.18 -14.49
CA ASP A 275 -3.76 -2.66 -13.12
C ASP A 275 -2.49 -1.84 -12.86
N ASP A 276 -2.64 -0.58 -12.59
CA ASP A 276 -1.53 0.34 -12.26
C ASP A 276 -1.09 0.25 -10.79
N GLY A 277 -1.76 -0.57 -9.98
CA GLY A 277 -1.47 -0.76 -8.55
C GLY A 277 -1.86 0.41 -7.65
N ILE A 278 -2.41 1.50 -8.19
CA ILE A 278 -2.79 2.70 -7.41
C ILE A 278 -3.90 2.36 -6.42
N ALA A 279 -4.88 1.58 -6.85
CA ALA A 279 -6.01 1.16 -6.00
C ALA A 279 -5.53 0.37 -4.78
N ASP A 280 -4.58 -0.53 -4.95
CA ASP A 280 -4.01 -1.35 -3.88
C ASP A 280 -3.12 -0.53 -2.94
N GLN A 281 -2.34 0.42 -3.44
CA GLN A 281 -1.54 1.33 -2.62
C GLN A 281 -2.42 2.23 -1.76
N THR A 282 -3.44 2.84 -2.37
CA THR A 282 -4.41 3.70 -1.67
C THR A 282 -5.16 2.93 -0.58
N ARG A 283 -5.58 1.71 -0.86
CA ARG A 283 -6.26 0.84 0.10
C ARG A 283 -5.37 0.47 1.29
N ARG A 284 -4.09 0.16 1.05
CA ARG A 284 -3.12 -0.16 2.12
C ARG A 284 -2.83 1.03 3.02
N HIS A 285 -2.70 2.24 2.46
CA HIS A 285 -2.51 3.47 3.24
C HIS A 285 -3.74 3.84 4.06
N LEU A 286 -4.95 3.77 3.49
CA LEU A 286 -6.22 3.99 4.18
C LEU A 286 -6.42 2.99 5.33
N THR A 287 -6.18 1.71 5.10
CA THR A 287 -6.35 0.67 6.13
C THR A 287 -5.38 0.87 7.30
N ARG A 288 -4.12 1.19 7.04
CA ARG A 288 -3.12 1.50 8.08
C ARG A 288 -3.49 2.76 8.87
N GLY A 289 -3.96 3.80 8.20
CA GLY A 289 -4.44 5.03 8.84
C GLY A 289 -5.63 4.78 9.76
N VAL A 290 -6.64 4.05 9.30
CA VAL A 290 -7.84 3.70 10.09
C VAL A 290 -7.46 2.85 11.31
N ILE A 291 -6.59 1.85 11.16
CA ILE A 291 -6.12 1.02 12.28
C ILE A 291 -5.36 1.87 13.30
N ALA A 292 -4.46 2.74 12.88
CA ALA A 292 -3.70 3.61 13.77
C ALA A 292 -4.62 4.57 14.54
N THR A 293 -5.62 5.16 13.87
CA THR A 293 -6.63 6.02 14.51
C THR A 293 -7.46 5.26 15.55
N PHE A 294 -7.88 4.03 15.21
CA PHE A 294 -8.64 3.18 16.12
C PHE A 294 -7.82 2.80 17.37
N ILE A 295 -6.55 2.43 17.21
CA ILE A 295 -5.64 2.13 18.33
C ILE A 295 -5.44 3.37 19.22
N SER A 296 -5.27 4.56 18.63
CA SER A 296 -5.13 5.81 19.36
C SER A 296 -6.39 6.13 20.17
N PHE A 297 -7.57 5.90 19.61
CA PHE A 297 -8.84 6.10 20.29
C PHE A 297 -9.00 5.14 21.47
N LEU A 298 -8.62 3.87 21.29
CA LEU A 298 -8.66 2.85 22.34
C LEU A 298 -7.70 3.18 23.49
N ALA A 299 -6.49 3.64 23.16
CA ALA A 299 -5.52 4.07 24.17
C ALA A 299 -6.00 5.29 24.96
N LEU A 300 -6.59 6.29 24.30
CA LEU A 300 -7.17 7.45 24.97
C LEU A 300 -8.33 7.05 25.90
N PHE A 301 -9.21 6.16 25.44
CA PHE A 301 -10.30 5.64 26.21
C PHE A 301 -9.82 4.87 27.46
N ALA A 302 -8.81 4.02 27.31
CA ALA A 302 -8.20 3.32 28.43
C ALA A 302 -7.54 4.27 29.43
N ALA A 303 -6.85 5.32 28.95
CA ALA A 303 -6.27 6.36 29.80
C ALA A 303 -7.35 7.13 30.59
N THR A 304 -8.46 7.46 29.94
CA THR A 304 -9.59 8.13 30.58
C THR A 304 -10.19 7.27 31.71
N ILE A 305 -10.37 5.97 31.47
CA ILE A 305 -10.83 5.04 32.49
C ILE A 305 -9.83 4.94 33.64
N ALA A 306 -8.54 4.86 33.36
CA ALA A 306 -7.51 4.80 34.39
C ALA A 306 -7.50 6.06 35.27
N VAL A 307 -7.58 7.25 34.67
CA VAL A 307 -7.67 8.52 35.39
C VAL A 307 -8.93 8.56 36.25
N PHE A 308 -10.07 8.08 35.73
CA PHE A 308 -11.30 8.00 36.49
C PHE A 308 -11.17 7.09 37.73
N PHE A 309 -10.59 5.91 37.59
CA PHE A 309 -10.36 5.01 38.73
C PHE A 309 -9.36 5.57 39.73
N LEU A 310 -8.32 6.26 39.30
CA LEU A 310 -7.38 6.95 40.19
C LEU A 310 -8.07 8.03 40.97
N PHE A 311 -8.95 8.81 40.34
CA PHE A 311 -9.75 9.83 41.00
C PHE A 311 -10.69 9.23 42.06
N VAL A 312 -11.48 8.21 41.67
CA VAL A 312 -12.40 7.51 42.61
C VAL A 312 -11.63 6.94 43.81
N SER A 313 -10.47 6.34 43.58
CA SER A 313 -9.68 5.75 44.67
C SER A 313 -8.96 6.76 45.55
N SER A 314 -8.96 8.03 45.25
CA SER A 314 -8.39 9.10 46.10
C SER A 314 -9.40 9.73 47.05
N GLU A 315 -10.69 9.51 46.84
CA GLU A 315 -11.76 10.06 47.70
C GLU A 315 -11.96 9.18 48.93
N TRP A 316 -12.33 9.82 50.05
CA TRP A 316 -12.66 9.16 51.32
C TRP A 316 -14.02 9.64 51.83
N TYR A 317 -14.74 8.76 52.53
CA TYR A 317 -15.99 9.13 53.19
C TYR A 317 -16.32 8.24 54.40
N LEU A 318 -17.09 8.79 55.34
CA LEU A 318 -17.71 8.03 56.40
C LEU A 318 -19.12 7.64 56.03
N GLY A 319 -19.48 6.40 56.24
CA GLY A 319 -20.78 5.86 55.88
C GLY A 319 -21.27 4.77 56.85
N ILE A 320 -22.46 4.29 56.62
CA ILE A 320 -23.10 3.24 57.43
C ILE A 320 -22.53 1.88 57.12
N ASN A 321 -22.01 1.18 58.14
CA ASN A 321 -21.65 -0.22 58.06
C ASN A 321 -22.43 -1.07 59.06
N GLY A 322 -23.60 -1.59 58.63
CA GLY A 322 -24.54 -2.26 59.54
C GLY A 322 -25.09 -1.33 60.60
N THR A 323 -24.69 -1.50 61.86
CA THR A 323 -25.09 -0.65 63.00
C THR A 323 -24.03 0.37 63.42
N THR A 324 -22.87 0.35 62.77
CA THR A 324 -21.73 1.18 63.15
C THR A 324 -21.29 2.11 62.03
N VAL A 325 -20.48 3.11 62.35
CA VAL A 325 -19.84 3.97 61.35
C VAL A 325 -18.66 3.24 60.74
N GLY A 326 -18.58 3.24 59.40
CA GLY A 326 -17.46 2.72 58.62
C GLY A 326 -16.71 3.83 57.91
N VAL A 327 -15.37 3.64 57.76
CA VAL A 327 -14.50 4.49 56.94
C VAL A 327 -14.36 3.78 55.57
N TYR A 328 -14.71 4.52 54.52
CA TYR A 328 -14.69 4.01 53.15
C TYR A 328 -13.73 4.80 52.30
N ARG A 329 -13.09 4.09 51.38
CA ARG A 329 -12.31 4.70 50.33
C ARG A 329 -13.06 4.55 49.00
N GLY A 330 -13.26 5.67 48.27
CA GLY A 330 -14.05 5.76 47.07
C GLY A 330 -15.20 6.76 47.20
N ILE A 331 -16.21 6.61 46.36
CA ILE A 331 -17.42 7.43 46.36
C ILE A 331 -18.64 6.56 46.71
N PRO A 332 -19.61 7.11 47.49
CA PRO A 332 -20.80 6.36 47.95
C PRO A 332 -21.81 6.15 46.83
N THR A 333 -21.41 5.45 45.73
CA THR A 333 -22.27 5.20 44.58
C THR A 333 -21.96 3.91 43.93
N THR A 334 -22.92 3.36 43.16
CA THR A 334 -22.79 2.15 42.34
C THR A 334 -23.00 2.54 40.91
N ILE A 335 -22.00 2.24 40.02
CA ILE A 335 -22.06 2.50 38.60
C ILE A 335 -22.08 1.15 37.86
N ALA A 336 -23.09 0.92 37.02
CA ALA A 336 -23.26 -0.32 36.25
C ALA A 336 -23.17 -1.61 37.12
N GLY A 337 -23.63 -1.57 38.36
CA GLY A 337 -23.60 -2.71 39.27
C GLY A 337 -22.28 -2.90 40.02
N ILE A 338 -21.29 -2.04 39.79
CA ILE A 338 -20.00 -2.07 40.48
C ILE A 338 -19.99 -0.99 41.56
N ASN A 339 -19.74 -1.40 42.83
CA ASN A 339 -19.55 -0.44 43.91
C ASN A 339 -18.25 0.33 43.72
N MET A 340 -18.36 1.66 43.77
CA MET A 340 -17.21 2.56 43.58
C MET A 340 -16.52 2.88 44.92
N SER A 341 -16.78 2.14 45.98
CA SER A 341 -16.12 2.27 47.26
C SER A 341 -15.78 0.93 47.87
N SER A 342 -14.79 0.92 48.72
CA SER A 342 -14.36 -0.21 49.55
C SER A 342 -14.31 0.19 51.00
N LEU A 343 -14.84 -0.65 51.92
CA LEU A 343 -14.71 -0.44 53.38
C LEU A 343 -13.24 -0.67 53.75
N VAL A 344 -12.63 0.32 54.39
CA VAL A 344 -11.25 0.28 54.87
C VAL A 344 -11.24 -0.08 56.37
N GLU A 345 -12.10 0.55 57.18
CA GLU A 345 -12.13 0.33 58.61
C GLU A 345 -13.58 0.40 59.15
N THR A 346 -13.87 -0.45 60.15
CA THR A 346 -15.13 -0.40 60.90
C THR A 346 -14.87 0.19 62.28
N THR A 347 -15.54 1.25 62.61
CA THR A 347 -15.40 1.88 63.92
C THR A 347 -16.30 1.24 64.98
N SER A 348 -16.03 1.51 66.27
CA SER A 348 -16.84 1.04 67.40
C SER A 348 -18.03 1.97 67.73
N ILE A 349 -18.27 3.01 66.92
CA ILE A 349 -19.34 3.98 67.15
C ILE A 349 -20.64 3.44 66.60
N GLU A 350 -21.63 3.24 67.50
CA GLU A 350 -22.97 2.86 67.06
C GLU A 350 -23.74 4.07 66.55
N ILE A 351 -24.42 3.89 65.40
CA ILE A 351 -25.16 4.98 64.74
C ILE A 351 -26.25 5.58 65.68
N LYS A 352 -26.91 4.75 66.48
CA LYS A 352 -27.94 5.14 67.39
C LYS A 352 -27.48 6.15 68.49
N ASP A 353 -26.18 6.19 68.78
CA ASP A 353 -25.60 7.06 69.80
C ASP A 353 -25.19 8.44 69.23
N LEU A 354 -25.35 8.66 67.93
CA LEU A 354 -25.08 9.91 67.24
C LEU A 354 -26.35 10.75 67.11
N PRO A 355 -26.25 12.10 67.07
CA PRO A 355 -27.38 12.97 66.76
C PRO A 355 -28.08 12.67 65.47
N ASP A 356 -29.42 12.80 65.38
CA ASP A 356 -30.21 12.46 64.16
C ASP A 356 -29.67 13.10 62.87
N ALA A 357 -29.24 14.37 62.94
CA ALA A 357 -28.68 15.07 61.78
C ALA A 357 -27.38 14.49 61.28
N VAL A 358 -26.59 13.80 62.14
CA VAL A 358 -25.36 13.12 61.74
C VAL A 358 -25.71 11.73 61.15
N GLN A 359 -26.72 11.05 61.68
CA GLN A 359 -27.22 9.76 61.16
C GLN A 359 -27.71 9.91 59.72
N ASP A 360 -28.50 10.94 59.43
CA ASP A 360 -28.99 11.25 58.09
C ASP A 360 -27.83 11.55 57.12
N SER A 361 -26.84 12.32 57.55
CA SER A 361 -25.65 12.65 56.73
C SER A 361 -24.76 11.43 56.47
N LEU A 362 -24.65 10.48 57.40
CA LEU A 362 -23.91 9.23 57.25
C LEU A 362 -24.59 8.29 56.23
N ALA A 363 -25.92 8.34 56.08
CA ALA A 363 -26.65 7.57 55.09
C ALA A 363 -26.29 8.00 53.66
N ASP A 364 -26.06 9.30 53.44
CA ASP A 364 -25.63 9.85 52.16
C ASP A 364 -24.09 9.78 51.95
N GLY A 365 -23.34 9.49 53.00
CA GLY A 365 -21.88 9.46 53.03
C GLY A 365 -21.25 10.83 53.28
N ILE A 366 -20.59 10.99 54.39
CA ILE A 366 -19.90 12.23 54.79
C ILE A 366 -18.51 12.21 54.17
N ARG A 367 -18.28 13.05 53.14
CA ARG A 367 -16.97 13.15 52.47
C ARG A 367 -15.93 13.78 53.37
N VAL A 368 -14.74 13.24 53.38
CA VAL A 368 -13.57 13.73 54.08
C VAL A 368 -12.40 13.78 53.10
N LYS A 369 -11.42 14.62 53.36
CA LYS A 369 -10.33 14.92 52.46
C LYS A 369 -9.36 13.75 52.32
N ASP A 370 -9.06 13.10 53.44
CA ASP A 370 -8.07 12.02 53.52
C ASP A 370 -8.40 11.11 54.73
N GLU A 371 -7.59 10.08 54.90
CA GLU A 371 -7.70 9.08 55.96
C GLU A 371 -7.55 9.72 57.36
N ASP A 372 -6.65 10.70 57.49
CA ASP A 372 -6.40 11.38 58.77
C ASP A 372 -7.62 12.20 59.20
N GLU A 373 -8.28 12.90 58.27
CA GLU A 373 -9.52 13.61 58.55
C GLU A 373 -10.68 12.65 58.89
N ALA A 374 -10.74 11.47 58.25
CA ALA A 374 -11.71 10.45 58.61
C ALA A 374 -11.54 9.98 60.04
N HIS A 375 -10.33 9.69 60.47
CA HIS A 375 -10.01 9.30 61.84
C HIS A 375 -10.30 10.43 62.83
N SER A 376 -9.93 11.68 62.55
CA SER A 376 -10.22 12.83 63.37
C SER A 376 -11.72 13.01 63.54
N THR A 377 -12.51 12.86 62.47
CA THR A 377 -13.97 12.97 62.55
C THR A 377 -14.60 11.86 63.39
N VAL A 378 -14.07 10.64 63.29
CA VAL A 378 -14.49 9.52 64.11
C VAL A 378 -14.19 9.80 65.60
N GLU A 379 -13.02 10.36 65.92
CA GLU A 379 -12.61 10.73 67.27
C GLU A 379 -13.48 11.84 67.85
N ASP A 380 -13.85 12.84 67.06
CA ASP A 380 -14.79 13.89 67.40
C ASP A 380 -16.20 13.32 67.73
N TYR A 381 -16.67 12.35 66.97
CA TYR A 381 -17.93 11.68 67.27
C TYR A 381 -17.86 10.90 68.60
N ARG A 382 -16.77 10.20 68.87
CA ARG A 382 -16.54 9.50 70.12
C ARG A 382 -16.59 10.46 71.30
N LYS A 383 -15.90 11.59 71.18
CA LYS A 383 -15.91 12.64 72.22
C LYS A 383 -17.30 13.24 72.44
N GLN A 384 -18.05 13.44 71.37
CA GLN A 384 -19.45 13.95 71.48
C GLN A 384 -20.34 12.96 72.22
N ILE A 385 -20.22 11.65 72.00
CA ILE A 385 -20.96 10.60 72.69
C ILE A 385 -20.56 10.54 74.15
N ASP A 386 -19.25 10.57 74.46
CA ASP A 386 -18.76 10.57 75.83
C ASP A 386 -19.23 11.80 76.58
N ASP A 387 -19.20 12.98 75.98
CA ASP A 387 -19.71 14.20 76.56
C ASP A 387 -21.25 14.17 76.81
N ALA A 388 -22.00 13.56 75.87
CA ALA A 388 -23.43 13.36 76.02
C ALA A 388 -23.75 12.37 77.16
N ASN A 389 -23.05 11.30 77.27
CA ASN A 389 -23.17 10.31 78.33
C ASN A 389 -22.81 10.89 79.69
N ASN A 390 -21.73 11.65 79.80
CA ASN A 390 -21.33 12.34 81.03
C ASN A 390 -22.34 13.34 81.46
N ARG A 391 -22.99 14.13 80.59
CA ARG A 391 -24.08 15.05 80.90
C ARG A 391 -25.34 14.30 81.39
N ALA A 392 -25.65 13.14 80.75
CA ALA A 392 -26.79 12.31 81.12
C ALA A 392 -26.58 11.67 82.49
N VAL A 393 -25.36 11.22 82.83
CA VAL A 393 -24.99 10.71 84.16
C VAL A 393 -25.09 11.84 85.21
N LYS A 394 -24.52 13.01 84.93
CA LYS A 394 -24.59 14.18 85.88
C LYS A 394 -26.01 14.64 86.10
N LYS A 395 -26.86 14.62 85.05
CA LYS A 395 -28.30 14.97 85.16
C LYS A 395 -29.07 13.94 85.98
N LYS A 396 -28.70 12.68 86.00
CA LYS A 396 -29.26 11.62 86.84
C LYS A 396 -28.77 11.74 88.30
N GLU A 397 -27.51 12.08 88.53
CA GLU A 397 -26.96 12.35 89.85
C GLU A 397 -27.60 13.62 90.50
N ASP A 398 -27.77 14.69 89.75
CA ASP A 398 -28.46 15.94 90.23
C ASP A 398 -29.94 15.68 90.48
N ALA A 399 -30.61 14.81 89.74
CA ALA A 399 -31.99 14.43 89.97
C ALA A 399 -32.17 13.50 91.19
N GLN A 400 -31.17 12.70 91.57
CA GLN A 400 -31.15 11.85 92.76
C GLN A 400 -30.84 12.64 94.03
N SER A 401 -30.11 13.73 93.94
CA SER A 401 -29.75 14.59 95.12
C SER A 401 -30.81 15.58 95.54
N SER A 402 -31.89 15.78 94.81
CA SER A 402 -33.01 16.72 95.15
C SER A 402 -34.25 16.09 95.74
N GLY A 403 -34.16 14.83 96.20
CA GLY A 403 -35.28 14.11 96.90
C GLY A 403 -35.07 13.94 98.36
N THR A 404 -35.39 14.93 99.16
CA THR A 404 -35.59 14.84 100.64
C THR A 404 -37.04 14.88 100.95
N PRO A 405 -37.58 14.02 101.90
CA PRO A 405 -38.97 13.85 102.14
C PRO A 405 -39.51 14.85 103.16
N THR A 406 -40.67 15.37 102.98
CA THR A 406 -41.43 15.98 104.07
C THR A 406 -42.81 15.30 104.18
N THR A 407 -43.02 14.85 105.40
CA THR A 407 -44.12 14.11 105.97
C THR A 407 -45.35 15.01 106.29
N GLU A 408 -46.55 14.39 106.27
CA GLU A 408 -47.80 14.67 106.99
C GLU A 408 -48.53 15.98 106.63
N THR A 409 -49.84 15.99 106.47
CA THR A 409 -50.94 15.55 107.39
C THR A 409 -52.29 15.74 106.71
N THR A 410 -53.11 14.72 106.87
CA THR A 410 -54.55 14.63 106.87
C THR A 410 -55.38 15.92 106.79
N THR A 411 -56.41 16.01 105.99
CA THR A 411 -57.80 16.02 106.43
C THR A 411 -58.81 15.99 105.24
N SER A 412 -59.74 15.12 105.42
CA SER A 412 -61.02 14.93 104.76
C SER A 412 -61.80 16.22 104.39
N THR A 413 -62.50 16.21 103.32
CA THR A 413 -63.98 16.26 103.30
C THR A 413 -64.54 16.42 101.86
N THR A 414 -65.36 15.48 101.58
CA THR A 414 -66.68 15.51 100.91
C THR A 414 -66.99 16.60 99.85
N ASN A 415 -67.46 16.14 98.77
CA ASN A 415 -68.83 16.24 98.21
C ASN A 415 -68.91 16.89 96.82
N SER A 416 -69.53 16.13 96.03
CA SER A 416 -70.70 16.34 95.16
C SER A 416 -70.56 17.17 93.90
N GLY A 417 -71.05 16.58 92.90
CA GLY A 417 -72.06 17.04 91.94
C GLY A 417 -71.52 17.53 90.59
N GLY A 418 -71.81 16.83 89.66
CA GLY A 418 -72.96 16.95 88.78
C GLY A 418 -72.62 17.76 87.54
N GLU A 419 -72.65 17.26 86.50
CA GLU A 419 -73.26 17.14 85.15
C GLU A 419 -72.29 16.81 84.03
#